data_708875c309068f2112764edd5d6ae49b
#
_entry.id   708875c309068f2112764edd5d6ae49b
#
_cell.length_a   1.000
_cell.length_b   1.000
_cell.length_c   1.000
_cell.angle_alpha   90.00
_cell.angle_beta   90.00
_cell.angle_gamma   90.00
#
_symmetry.space_group_name_H-M   'P 1'
#
loop_
_entity.id
_entity.type
_entity.pdbx_description
1 polymer ?
#
loop_
_entity_poly.entity_id
_entity_poly.type
_entity_poly.pdbx_seq_one_letter_code
_entity_poly.pdbx_strand_id
1 'polypeptide(L)'
;MPKVELNLEDDELKELLLGDRDKAMQSIMAKILDEILKSEATEQIKAKAYERSDERTNSRNGYRVHQLTTRVGTLELHVPKLRHGNFSTQLFKRYQRSEQAFDLALMEMVIQGVSTRKVAEITKKLCGTTFSKSTVSALCSNLDDQVLDFNRRPLTQKYAFVYADAILFKVHRGHVVTSNSLLVAIGIDPSGRREVLGFDIGDSESKAAWMDFFSELKQRGLTNVDMFVSDAHCGLKDAITTQFQGSLWQRCQFHFSNDCTSILALKDRKEVANRLKDLFNAPTYDQAVERRDQLVKDWQTEFPKVVKKLENSFDELMVIYQLPEELRKRLRTNNTIERVNQEIRRRDRVIRIFPNDLSVLRLMGALLIEQNEKWAAGPRYLNMTVYHGIEKDDNSEEAGMLKLVK
;
A
#
# COMPACT_ATOMS: atom_id res chain seq x y z
N MET A 1 8.91 5.66 -38.32
CA MET A 1 8.85 6.97 -37.65
C MET A 1 9.12 8.06 -38.67
N PRO A 2 8.32 9.09 -38.75
CA PRO A 2 8.57 10.19 -39.67
C PRO A 2 9.87 10.90 -39.29
N LYS A 3 10.61 11.34 -40.30
CA LYS A 3 11.85 12.09 -40.12
C LYS A 3 11.46 13.54 -39.76
N VAL A 4 11.81 13.96 -38.55
CA VAL A 4 11.58 15.33 -38.07
C VAL A 4 12.87 16.12 -38.27
N GLU A 5 12.83 17.19 -39.03
CA GLU A 5 13.94 18.13 -39.20
C GLU A 5 13.68 19.37 -38.35
N LEU A 6 14.60 19.70 -37.48
CA LEU A 6 14.49 20.83 -36.58
C LEU A 6 15.40 21.95 -37.06
N ASN A 7 14.82 23.09 -37.37
CA ASN A 7 15.55 24.33 -37.65
C ASN A 7 15.53 25.19 -36.40
N LEU A 8 16.69 25.36 -35.74
CA LEU A 8 16.87 26.28 -34.63
C LEU A 8 17.49 27.59 -35.17
N GLU A 9 16.94 28.71 -34.76
CA GLU A 9 17.49 30.01 -35.10
C GLU A 9 18.70 30.36 -34.18
N ASP A 10 19.65 31.17 -34.70
CA ASP A 10 20.84 31.58 -33.94
C ASP A 10 20.53 32.23 -32.60
N ASP A 11 19.42 32.96 -32.52
CA ASP A 11 18.99 33.63 -31.29
C ASP A 11 18.47 32.62 -30.24
N GLU A 12 17.86 31.53 -30.65
CA GLU A 12 17.43 30.43 -29.76
C GLU A 12 18.63 29.67 -29.21
N LEU A 13 19.65 29.45 -30.03
CA LEU A 13 20.90 28.86 -29.59
C LEU A 13 21.65 29.77 -28.62
N LYS A 14 21.64 31.09 -28.83
CA LYS A 14 22.21 32.05 -27.89
C LYS A 14 21.44 32.08 -26.57
N GLU A 15 20.12 32.03 -26.60
CA GLU A 15 19.30 32.01 -25.39
C GLU A 15 19.49 30.71 -24.60
N LEU A 16 19.70 29.57 -25.28
CA LEU A 16 20.02 28.29 -24.64
C LEU A 16 21.39 28.30 -23.95
N LEU A 17 22.39 28.97 -24.55
CA LEU A 17 23.76 28.96 -24.07
C LEU A 17 24.05 30.07 -23.05
N LEU A 18 23.44 31.24 -23.20
CA LEU A 18 23.78 32.45 -22.48
C LEU A 18 22.60 33.09 -21.70
N GLY A 19 21.38 32.66 -21.98
CA GLY A 19 20.16 33.21 -21.42
C GLY A 19 19.43 32.34 -20.42
N ASP A 20 18.11 32.47 -20.37
CA ASP A 20 17.20 31.67 -19.54
C ASP A 20 17.01 30.28 -20.15
N ARG A 21 17.82 29.33 -19.68
CA ARG A 21 17.85 27.94 -20.18
C ARG A 21 16.48 27.24 -20.11
N ASP A 22 15.66 27.59 -19.11
CA ASP A 22 14.35 26.95 -18.93
C ASP A 22 13.38 27.41 -20.01
N LYS A 23 13.36 28.70 -20.36
CA LYS A 23 12.55 29.24 -21.45
C LYS A 23 13.01 28.74 -22.80
N ALA A 24 14.30 28.71 -23.05
CA ALA A 24 14.85 28.17 -24.28
C ALA A 24 14.49 26.69 -24.46
N MET A 25 14.59 25.88 -23.42
CA MET A 25 14.20 24.48 -23.45
C MET A 25 12.70 24.30 -23.71
N GLN A 26 11.84 25.13 -23.11
CA GLN A 26 10.39 25.14 -23.37
C GLN A 26 10.10 25.43 -24.85
N SER A 27 10.72 26.47 -25.41
CA SER A 27 10.57 26.85 -26.83
C SER A 27 10.97 25.72 -27.76
N ILE A 28 12.15 25.14 -27.55
CA ILE A 28 12.66 24.02 -28.36
C ILE A 28 11.72 22.81 -28.27
N MET A 29 11.31 22.46 -27.05
CA MET A 29 10.41 21.32 -26.84
C MET A 29 9.05 21.54 -27.52
N ALA A 30 8.49 22.73 -27.42
CA ALA A 30 7.25 23.07 -28.11
C ALA A 30 7.38 22.96 -29.64
N LYS A 31 8.49 23.44 -30.22
CA LYS A 31 8.78 23.31 -31.64
C LYS A 31 8.91 21.85 -32.07
N ILE A 32 9.64 21.01 -31.30
CA ILE A 32 9.77 19.58 -31.58
C ILE A 32 8.39 18.92 -31.63
N LEU A 33 7.57 19.16 -30.60
CA LEU A 33 6.25 18.57 -30.52
C LEU A 33 5.31 19.06 -31.63
N ASP A 34 5.35 20.35 -31.98
CA ASP A 34 4.59 20.90 -33.10
C ASP A 34 5.01 20.27 -34.45
N GLU A 35 6.28 20.02 -34.68
CA GLU A 35 6.75 19.34 -35.91
C GLU A 35 6.32 17.86 -35.95
N ILE A 36 6.31 17.17 -34.82
CA ILE A 36 5.75 15.80 -34.73
C ILE A 36 4.25 15.82 -35.05
N LEU A 37 3.48 16.73 -34.46
CA LEU A 37 2.05 16.89 -34.74
C LEU A 37 1.74 17.18 -36.20
N LYS A 38 2.56 18.02 -36.88
CA LYS A 38 2.46 18.30 -38.32
C LYS A 38 2.76 17.05 -39.15
N SER A 39 3.75 16.26 -38.75
CA SER A 39 4.11 15.03 -39.41
C SER A 39 3.01 13.96 -39.28
N GLU A 40 2.47 13.75 -38.07
CA GLU A 40 1.33 12.86 -37.85
C GLU A 40 0.07 13.29 -38.66
N ALA A 41 -0.16 14.60 -38.75
CA ALA A 41 -1.26 15.12 -39.60
C ALA A 41 -1.01 14.83 -41.08
N THR A 42 0.24 14.88 -41.55
CA THR A 42 0.62 14.54 -42.94
C THR A 42 0.38 13.06 -43.21
N GLU A 43 0.71 12.17 -42.30
CA GLU A 43 0.44 10.74 -42.42
C GLU A 43 -1.09 10.46 -42.46
N GLN A 44 -1.86 11.06 -41.54
CA GLN A 44 -3.31 10.85 -41.49
C GLN A 44 -4.04 11.39 -42.73
N ILE A 45 -3.57 12.48 -43.32
CA ILE A 45 -4.14 13.09 -44.53
C ILE A 45 -3.61 12.42 -45.80
N LYS A 46 -2.47 11.73 -45.76
CA LYS A 46 -1.71 11.19 -46.88
C LYS A 46 -1.28 12.24 -47.90
N ALA A 47 -1.08 13.48 -47.46
CA ALA A 47 -0.57 14.56 -48.30
C ALA A 47 0.08 15.66 -47.48
N LYS A 48 1.17 16.25 -47.99
CA LYS A 48 1.84 17.41 -47.43
C LYS A 48 0.95 18.67 -47.49
N ALA A 49 1.40 19.74 -46.82
CA ALA A 49 0.70 21.02 -46.91
C ALA A 49 0.76 21.50 -48.38
N TYR A 50 -0.38 21.97 -48.88
CA TYR A 50 -0.58 22.47 -50.26
C TYR A 50 -0.36 21.44 -51.39
N GLU A 51 -0.04 20.17 -51.06
CA GLU A 51 0.11 19.11 -52.05
C GLU A 51 -1.27 18.67 -52.60
N ARG A 52 -1.37 18.51 -53.92
CA ARG A 52 -2.52 17.89 -54.62
C ARG A 52 -2.15 16.45 -54.95
N SER A 53 -2.73 15.49 -54.29
CA SER A 53 -2.49 14.06 -54.46
C SER A 53 -3.85 13.32 -54.51
N ASP A 54 -3.96 12.32 -55.35
CA ASP A 54 -5.16 11.47 -55.46
C ASP A 54 -5.32 10.58 -54.20
N GLU A 55 -4.25 10.37 -53.45
CA GLU A 55 -4.26 9.61 -52.21
C GLU A 55 -4.73 10.42 -50.99
N ARG A 56 -4.96 11.72 -51.17
CA ARG A 56 -5.34 12.62 -50.10
C ARG A 56 -6.71 12.27 -49.54
N THR A 57 -6.74 11.90 -48.23
CA THR A 57 -7.95 11.46 -47.52
C THR A 57 -8.72 12.61 -46.86
N ASN A 58 -8.06 13.75 -46.53
CA ASN A 58 -8.64 14.85 -45.77
C ASN A 58 -7.93 16.18 -46.07
N SER A 59 -8.43 17.27 -45.48
CA SER A 59 -7.83 18.60 -45.58
C SER A 59 -7.56 19.19 -44.21
N ARG A 60 -6.46 19.95 -44.10
CA ARG A 60 -6.15 20.72 -42.88
C ARG A 60 -7.15 21.87 -42.75
N ASN A 61 -7.57 22.16 -41.51
CA ASN A 61 -8.51 23.23 -41.18
C ASN A 61 -7.96 24.07 -39.99
N GLY A 62 -6.74 24.57 -40.17
CA GLY A 62 -6.04 25.33 -39.14
C GLY A 62 -5.55 24.51 -37.95
N TYR A 63 -5.36 25.18 -36.85
CA TYR A 63 -4.83 24.63 -35.60
C TYR A 63 -5.73 25.00 -34.41
N ARG A 64 -5.63 24.25 -33.35
CA ARG A 64 -6.11 24.67 -32.02
C ARG A 64 -4.94 24.78 -31.08
N VAL A 65 -4.94 25.77 -30.24
CA VAL A 65 -3.94 25.88 -29.14
C VAL A 65 -4.28 24.84 -28.08
N HIS A 66 -3.26 24.10 -27.65
CA HIS A 66 -3.35 23.15 -26.57
C HIS A 66 -2.20 23.39 -25.59
N GLN A 67 -2.53 23.63 -24.33
CA GLN A 67 -1.52 23.79 -23.28
C GLN A 67 -1.23 22.44 -22.67
N LEU A 68 0.05 22.01 -22.74
CA LEU A 68 0.55 20.79 -22.16
C LEU A 68 1.57 21.14 -21.06
N THR A 69 1.23 20.80 -19.83
CA THR A 69 2.15 21.00 -18.70
C THR A 69 3.12 19.80 -18.63
N THR A 70 4.41 20.13 -18.69
CA THR A 70 5.51 19.17 -18.65
C THR A 70 6.47 19.50 -17.50
N ARG A 71 7.46 18.62 -17.28
CA ARG A 71 8.54 18.86 -16.31
C ARG A 71 9.41 20.11 -16.60
N VAL A 72 9.39 20.60 -17.84
CA VAL A 72 10.12 21.83 -18.23
C VAL A 72 9.22 23.07 -18.24
N GLY A 73 7.94 22.93 -17.81
CA GLY A 73 6.94 23.98 -17.78
C GLY A 73 5.76 23.74 -18.69
N THR A 74 4.87 24.74 -18.83
CA THR A 74 3.71 24.65 -19.70
C THR A 74 4.07 25.03 -21.11
N LEU A 75 3.88 24.10 -22.05
CA LEU A 75 4.09 24.29 -23.47
C LEU A 75 2.78 24.66 -24.13
N GLU A 76 2.82 25.59 -25.07
CA GLU A 76 1.73 25.91 -25.96
C GLU A 76 1.95 25.19 -27.30
N LEU A 77 1.07 24.26 -27.62
CA LEU A 77 1.17 23.39 -28.79
C LEU A 77 0.07 23.75 -29.83
N HIS A 78 0.43 23.70 -31.11
CA HIS A 78 -0.45 23.96 -32.22
C HIS A 78 -0.99 22.65 -32.82
N VAL A 79 -2.04 22.11 -32.21
CA VAL A 79 -2.64 20.83 -32.62
C VAL A 79 -3.42 20.98 -33.92
N PRO A 80 -3.09 20.24 -34.98
CA PRO A 80 -3.80 20.33 -36.26
C PRO A 80 -5.28 20.01 -36.15
N LYS A 81 -6.12 20.75 -36.92
CA LYS A 81 -7.52 20.42 -37.12
C LYS A 81 -7.71 19.84 -38.52
N LEU A 82 -8.54 18.81 -38.64
CA LEU A 82 -8.96 18.24 -39.88
C LEU A 82 -10.33 18.77 -40.29
N ARG A 83 -10.62 18.88 -41.59
CA ARG A 83 -11.90 19.37 -42.09
C ARG A 83 -13.03 18.38 -41.80
N HIS A 84 -12.73 17.09 -41.89
CA HIS A 84 -13.65 16.01 -41.56
C HIS A 84 -13.04 15.11 -40.50
N GLY A 85 -13.82 14.80 -39.45
CA GLY A 85 -13.37 13.97 -38.36
C GLY A 85 -12.43 14.69 -37.37
N ASN A 86 -11.74 13.93 -36.55
CA ASN A 86 -10.84 14.43 -35.51
C ASN A 86 -9.40 14.00 -35.79
N PHE A 87 -8.46 14.91 -35.59
CA PHE A 87 -7.04 14.59 -35.52
C PHE A 87 -6.74 13.80 -34.24
N SER A 88 -6.02 12.70 -34.37
CA SER A 88 -5.48 11.92 -33.25
C SER A 88 -3.97 11.97 -33.24
N THR A 89 -3.36 11.99 -32.07
CA THR A 89 -1.91 11.97 -31.87
C THR A 89 -1.51 10.88 -30.90
N GLN A 90 -0.29 10.36 -31.06
CA GLN A 90 0.31 9.42 -30.13
C GLN A 90 0.98 10.14 -28.94
N LEU A 91 1.22 11.45 -29.03
CA LEU A 91 1.92 12.24 -28.02
C LEU A 91 1.12 12.40 -26.73
N PHE A 92 -0.22 12.55 -26.83
CA PHE A 92 -1.09 12.74 -25.68
C PHE A 92 -2.55 12.39 -26.00
N LYS A 93 -3.31 12.01 -24.98
CA LYS A 93 -4.74 11.77 -25.12
C LYS A 93 -5.50 13.08 -25.34
N ARG A 94 -6.63 13.01 -26.09
CA ARG A 94 -7.53 14.15 -26.24
C ARG A 94 -7.95 14.67 -24.87
N TYR A 95 -7.75 15.93 -24.57
CA TYR A 95 -7.97 16.59 -23.27
C TYR A 95 -6.90 16.37 -22.20
N GLN A 96 -5.83 15.62 -22.46
CA GLN A 96 -4.70 15.53 -21.53
C GLN A 96 -3.99 16.89 -21.44
N ARG A 97 -3.84 17.43 -20.21
CA ARG A 97 -3.23 18.75 -19.96
C ARG A 97 -1.84 18.68 -19.37
N SER A 98 -1.37 17.49 -19.04
CA SER A 98 -0.07 17.27 -18.42
C SER A 98 0.65 16.06 -19.00
N GLU A 99 1.97 16.08 -18.92
CA GLU A 99 2.81 14.94 -19.31
C GLU A 99 2.56 13.76 -18.37
N GLN A 100 2.34 12.57 -18.91
CA GLN A 100 2.02 11.38 -18.11
C GLN A 100 3.11 11.07 -17.05
N ALA A 101 4.40 11.23 -17.40
CA ALA A 101 5.49 11.04 -16.45
C ALA A 101 5.44 12.05 -15.30
N PHE A 102 4.97 13.26 -15.56
CA PHE A 102 4.79 14.28 -14.55
C PHE A 102 3.60 13.98 -13.63
N ASP A 103 2.48 13.54 -14.19
CA ASP A 103 1.31 13.09 -13.42
C ASP A 103 1.68 11.93 -12.48
N LEU A 104 2.45 10.95 -12.97
CA LEU A 104 2.95 9.84 -12.15
C LEU A 104 3.86 10.34 -11.03
N ALA A 105 4.75 11.31 -11.29
CA ALA A 105 5.60 11.90 -10.26
C ALA A 105 4.79 12.64 -9.17
N LEU A 106 3.71 13.34 -9.55
CA LEU A 106 2.82 13.99 -8.59
C LEU A 106 2.09 12.98 -7.70
N MET A 107 1.57 11.91 -8.30
CA MET A 107 0.93 10.82 -7.56
C MET A 107 1.92 10.15 -6.60
N GLU A 108 3.12 9.86 -7.07
CA GLU A 108 4.19 9.27 -6.25
C GLU A 108 4.54 10.14 -5.04
N MET A 109 4.69 11.47 -5.23
CA MET A 109 4.90 12.38 -4.10
C MET A 109 3.80 12.26 -3.04
N VAL A 110 2.54 12.14 -3.45
CA VAL A 110 1.41 11.99 -2.52
C VAL A 110 1.48 10.64 -1.81
N ILE A 111 1.74 9.54 -2.52
CA ILE A 111 1.91 8.19 -1.95
C ILE A 111 3.05 8.19 -0.93
N GLN A 112 4.15 8.88 -1.21
CA GLN A 112 5.28 9.02 -0.30
C GLN A 112 4.99 9.97 0.90
N GLY A 113 3.80 10.53 1.00
CA GLY A 113 3.32 11.31 2.14
C GLY A 113 3.63 12.80 2.04
N VAL A 114 3.80 13.34 0.82
CA VAL A 114 3.86 14.78 0.60
C VAL A 114 2.43 15.33 0.49
N SER A 115 2.07 16.31 1.32
CA SER A 115 0.72 16.90 1.25
C SER A 115 0.47 17.55 -0.12
N THR A 116 -0.76 17.52 -0.60
CA THR A 116 -1.15 18.13 -1.89
C THR A 116 -0.81 19.63 -1.97
N ARG A 117 -0.80 20.34 -0.81
CA ARG A 117 -0.35 21.73 -0.72
C ARG A 117 1.15 21.85 -1.00
N LYS A 118 1.95 20.97 -0.42
CA LYS A 118 3.40 20.97 -0.59
C LYS A 118 3.81 20.50 -1.99
N VAL A 119 3.06 19.58 -2.58
CA VAL A 119 3.21 19.20 -3.99
C VAL A 119 3.05 20.43 -4.88
N ALA A 120 1.99 21.26 -4.67
CA ALA A 120 1.79 22.48 -5.44
C ALA A 120 2.95 23.49 -5.26
N GLU A 121 3.53 23.62 -4.07
CA GLU A 121 4.71 24.48 -3.83
C GLU A 121 5.96 23.95 -4.52
N ILE A 122 6.19 22.64 -4.47
CA ILE A 122 7.34 21.99 -5.11
C ILE A 122 7.25 22.15 -6.63
N THR A 123 6.10 21.88 -7.22
CA THR A 123 5.89 22.01 -8.68
C THR A 123 6.07 23.44 -9.15
N LYS A 124 5.60 24.44 -8.38
CA LYS A 124 5.85 25.85 -8.67
C LYS A 124 7.33 26.18 -8.70
N LYS A 125 8.11 25.64 -7.77
CA LYS A 125 9.56 25.89 -7.70
C LYS A 125 10.36 25.15 -8.78
N LEU A 126 9.95 23.92 -9.14
CA LEU A 126 10.69 23.09 -10.09
C LEU A 126 10.32 23.38 -11.55
N CYS A 127 9.06 23.65 -11.83
CA CYS A 127 8.53 23.72 -13.21
C CYS A 127 7.86 25.06 -13.51
N GLY A 128 7.90 26.02 -12.59
CA GLY A 128 7.20 27.31 -12.76
C GLY A 128 5.66 27.21 -12.80
N THR A 129 5.10 26.00 -12.73
CA THR A 129 3.66 25.73 -12.87
C THR A 129 3.05 25.30 -11.54
N THR A 130 1.86 25.83 -11.23
CA THR A 130 1.11 25.44 -10.03
C THR A 130 -0.01 24.49 -10.37
N PHE A 131 -0.03 23.32 -9.73
CA PHE A 131 -1.17 22.44 -9.72
C PHE A 131 -2.08 22.77 -8.55
N SER A 132 -3.38 22.87 -8.80
CA SER A 132 -4.34 23.04 -7.73
C SER A 132 -4.42 21.77 -6.88
N LYS A 133 -4.82 21.89 -5.61
CA LYS A 133 -5.05 20.73 -4.74
C LYS A 133 -6.08 19.76 -5.35
N SER A 134 -7.11 20.31 -6.01
CA SER A 134 -8.14 19.53 -6.69
C SER A 134 -7.58 18.76 -7.89
N THR A 135 -6.65 19.34 -8.65
CA THR A 135 -5.98 18.65 -9.76
C THR A 135 -5.16 17.48 -9.26
N VAL A 136 -4.33 17.69 -8.24
CA VAL A 136 -3.53 16.60 -7.64
C VAL A 136 -4.44 15.51 -7.06
N SER A 137 -5.53 15.88 -6.39
CA SER A 137 -6.51 14.92 -5.87
C SER A 137 -7.21 14.14 -6.98
N ALA A 138 -7.55 14.79 -8.09
CA ALA A 138 -8.15 14.13 -9.25
C ALA A 138 -7.16 13.18 -9.95
N LEU A 139 -5.88 13.53 -10.03
CA LEU A 139 -4.85 12.61 -10.54
C LEU A 139 -4.72 11.37 -9.67
N CYS A 140 -4.72 11.56 -8.34
CA CYS A 140 -4.67 10.42 -7.42
C CYS A 140 -5.89 9.49 -7.53
N SER A 141 -7.06 9.95 -8.00
CA SER A 141 -8.23 9.07 -8.19
C SER A 141 -8.02 8.01 -9.28
N ASN A 142 -7.03 8.18 -10.17
CA ASN A 142 -6.65 7.15 -11.13
C ASN A 142 -6.07 5.88 -10.47
N LEU A 143 -5.70 5.95 -9.18
CA LEU A 143 -5.26 4.80 -8.41
C LEU A 143 -6.44 3.92 -7.91
N ASP A 144 -7.67 4.43 -7.95
CA ASP A 144 -8.83 3.72 -7.39
C ASP A 144 -9.05 2.37 -8.07
N ASP A 145 -8.96 2.32 -9.41
CA ASP A 145 -9.12 1.08 -10.16
C ASP A 145 -8.02 0.07 -9.81
N GLN A 146 -6.77 0.51 -9.71
CA GLN A 146 -5.63 -0.35 -9.36
C GLN A 146 -5.78 -0.92 -7.94
N VAL A 147 -6.23 -0.11 -6.99
CA VAL A 147 -6.48 -0.52 -5.61
C VAL A 147 -7.64 -1.51 -5.54
N LEU A 148 -8.71 -1.28 -6.30
CA LEU A 148 -9.86 -2.19 -6.38
C LEU A 148 -9.47 -3.53 -7.03
N ASP A 149 -8.74 -3.50 -8.14
CA ASP A 149 -8.29 -4.71 -8.84
C ASP A 149 -7.38 -5.55 -7.96
N PHE A 150 -6.42 -4.90 -7.27
CA PHE A 150 -5.56 -5.58 -6.31
C PHE A 150 -6.39 -6.24 -5.19
N ASN A 151 -7.35 -5.54 -4.65
CA ASN A 151 -8.15 -6.01 -3.53
C ASN A 151 -9.18 -7.08 -3.93
N ARG A 152 -9.52 -7.20 -5.22
CA ARG A 152 -10.43 -8.21 -5.78
C ARG A 152 -9.72 -9.41 -6.40
N ARG A 153 -8.39 -9.37 -6.50
CA ARG A 153 -7.65 -10.48 -7.12
C ARG A 153 -7.88 -11.80 -6.40
N PRO A 154 -7.95 -12.94 -7.11
CA PRO A 154 -8.07 -14.24 -6.47
C PRO A 154 -6.82 -14.57 -5.66
N LEU A 155 -7.01 -15.21 -4.51
CA LEU A 155 -5.96 -15.72 -3.65
C LEU A 155 -5.75 -17.20 -4.00
N THR A 156 -4.78 -17.48 -4.89
CA THR A 156 -4.60 -18.81 -5.48
C THR A 156 -3.64 -19.70 -4.70
N GLN A 157 -2.97 -19.16 -3.68
CA GLN A 157 -1.99 -19.89 -2.89
C GLN A 157 -2.55 -20.27 -1.52
N LYS A 158 -1.94 -21.27 -0.88
CA LYS A 158 -2.20 -21.60 0.53
C LYS A 158 -1.41 -20.65 1.42
N TYR A 159 -2.08 -20.03 2.38
CA TYR A 159 -1.44 -19.14 3.37
C TYR A 159 -1.56 -19.76 4.76
N ALA A 160 -0.53 -20.53 5.15
CA ALA A 160 -0.52 -21.21 6.44
C ALA A 160 -0.59 -20.22 7.63
N PHE A 161 0.04 -19.08 7.50
CA PHE A 161 0.11 -18.06 8.55
C PHE A 161 -0.46 -16.74 8.05
N VAL A 162 -1.37 -16.15 8.82
CA VAL A 162 -2.01 -14.88 8.50
C VAL A 162 -1.87 -13.92 9.68
N TYR A 163 -1.39 -12.72 9.40
CA TYR A 163 -1.41 -11.60 10.34
C TYR A 163 -2.62 -10.73 10.04
N ALA A 164 -3.35 -10.33 11.07
CA ALA A 164 -4.47 -9.39 10.96
C ALA A 164 -4.33 -8.27 11.97
N ASP A 165 -4.65 -7.05 11.53
CA ASP A 165 -4.57 -5.85 12.39
C ASP A 165 -5.48 -4.74 11.84
N ALA A 166 -5.80 -3.75 12.68
CA ALA A 166 -6.58 -2.60 12.30
C ALA A 166 -5.90 -1.28 12.68
N ILE A 167 -6.11 -0.27 11.85
CA ILE A 167 -5.54 1.06 12.06
C ILE A 167 -6.66 2.09 12.00
N LEU A 168 -6.80 2.88 13.06
CA LEU A 168 -7.82 3.93 13.15
C LEU A 168 -7.44 5.16 12.34
N PHE A 169 -8.42 5.67 11.56
CA PHE A 169 -8.34 6.90 10.79
C PHE A 169 -9.51 7.82 11.10
N LYS A 170 -9.27 9.13 10.97
CA LYS A 170 -10.34 10.13 11.02
C LYS A 170 -10.82 10.46 9.61
N VAL A 171 -12.11 10.30 9.38
CA VAL A 171 -12.73 10.45 8.05
C VAL A 171 -13.95 11.35 8.14
N HIS A 172 -14.15 12.22 7.16
CA HIS A 172 -15.38 12.98 7.00
C HIS A 172 -16.48 12.08 6.40
N ARG A 173 -17.58 11.94 7.09
CA ARG A 173 -18.84 11.35 6.60
C ARG A 173 -19.93 12.40 6.70
N GLY A 174 -20.27 13.02 5.58
CA GLY A 174 -21.17 14.18 5.56
C GLY A 174 -20.55 15.36 6.32
N HIS A 175 -21.23 15.81 7.38
CA HIS A 175 -20.80 16.95 8.21
C HIS A 175 -20.05 16.54 9.50
N VAL A 176 -19.83 15.24 9.72
CA VAL A 176 -19.25 14.71 10.96
C VAL A 176 -17.91 14.04 10.66
N VAL A 177 -16.95 14.18 11.58
CA VAL A 177 -15.71 13.42 11.56
C VAL A 177 -15.89 12.16 12.38
N THR A 178 -15.79 11.00 11.74
CA THR A 178 -15.88 9.67 12.39
C THR A 178 -14.49 9.04 12.48
N SER A 179 -14.32 8.10 13.39
CA SER A 179 -13.14 7.27 13.51
C SER A 179 -13.45 5.92 12.88
N ASN A 180 -12.79 5.61 11.78
CA ASN A 180 -12.97 4.37 11.02
C ASN A 180 -11.69 3.53 11.06
N SER A 181 -11.81 2.22 10.94
CA SER A 181 -10.69 1.29 11.01
C SER A 181 -10.33 0.77 9.62
N LEU A 182 -9.06 0.91 9.21
CA LEU A 182 -8.51 0.17 8.09
C LEU A 182 -8.11 -1.22 8.59
N LEU A 183 -8.83 -2.23 8.15
CA LEU A 183 -8.55 -3.65 8.39
C LEU A 183 -7.52 -4.11 7.38
N VAL A 184 -6.50 -4.84 7.82
CA VAL A 184 -5.43 -5.35 6.94
C VAL A 184 -5.14 -6.80 7.26
N ALA A 185 -5.01 -7.64 6.25
CA ALA A 185 -4.55 -9.02 6.37
C ALA A 185 -3.31 -9.26 5.50
N ILE A 186 -2.28 -9.88 6.10
CA ILE A 186 -1.03 -10.23 5.45
C ILE A 186 -0.79 -11.72 5.65
N GLY A 187 -0.63 -12.46 4.55
CA GLY A 187 -0.34 -13.88 4.55
C GLY A 187 1.13 -14.19 4.33
N ILE A 188 1.52 -15.40 4.69
CA ILE A 188 2.81 -15.99 4.32
C ILE A 188 2.55 -17.03 3.25
N ASP A 189 3.12 -16.83 2.06
CA ASP A 189 3.00 -17.74 0.94
C ASP A 189 3.81 -19.04 1.14
N PRO A 190 3.60 -20.09 0.35
CA PRO A 190 4.36 -21.35 0.48
C PRO A 190 5.86 -21.21 0.28
N SER A 191 6.33 -20.13 -0.36
CA SER A 191 7.75 -19.81 -0.51
C SER A 191 8.36 -19.13 0.72
N GLY A 192 7.51 -18.73 1.68
CA GLY A 192 7.90 -18.00 2.89
C GLY A 192 7.97 -16.49 2.71
N ARG A 193 7.40 -15.94 1.64
CA ARG A 193 7.29 -14.49 1.45
C ARG A 193 5.99 -13.96 2.04
N ARG A 194 5.99 -12.69 2.33
CA ARG A 194 4.79 -11.98 2.79
C ARG A 194 3.99 -11.50 1.59
N GLU A 195 2.68 -11.57 1.70
CA GLU A 195 1.74 -11.05 0.73
C GLU A 195 0.60 -10.31 1.43
N VAL A 196 0.25 -9.12 0.97
CA VAL A 196 -0.95 -8.40 1.41
C VAL A 196 -2.16 -9.11 0.81
N LEU A 197 -2.96 -9.79 1.63
CA LEU A 197 -4.13 -10.54 1.17
C LEU A 197 -5.30 -9.62 0.83
N GLY A 198 -5.47 -8.57 1.62
CA GLY A 198 -6.51 -7.57 1.42
C GLY A 198 -6.49 -6.51 2.50
N PHE A 199 -7.27 -5.46 2.25
CA PHE A 199 -7.52 -4.37 3.19
C PHE A 199 -8.88 -3.75 2.89
N ASP A 200 -9.59 -3.29 3.93
CA ASP A 200 -10.88 -2.63 3.79
C ASP A 200 -11.12 -1.65 4.94
N ILE A 201 -12.11 -0.77 4.78
CA ILE A 201 -12.50 0.18 5.82
C ILE A 201 -13.78 -0.28 6.49
N GLY A 202 -13.66 -0.62 7.78
CA GLY A 202 -14.79 -0.83 8.67
C GLY A 202 -15.17 0.42 9.46
N ASP A 203 -16.41 0.52 9.84
CA ASP A 203 -16.89 1.62 10.72
C ASP A 203 -16.21 1.60 12.09
N SER A 204 -15.77 0.41 12.52
CA SER A 204 -15.04 0.17 13.76
C SER A 204 -14.35 -1.20 13.68
N GLU A 205 -13.54 -1.53 14.67
CA GLU A 205 -12.98 -2.89 14.84
C GLU A 205 -14.03 -3.87 15.40
N SER A 206 -15.28 -3.78 14.93
CA SER A 206 -16.36 -4.64 15.37
C SER A 206 -16.21 -6.06 14.82
N LYS A 207 -16.84 -7.03 15.51
CA LYS A 207 -16.95 -8.40 15.01
C LYS A 207 -17.57 -8.43 13.61
N ALA A 208 -18.60 -7.63 13.36
CA ALA A 208 -19.29 -7.59 12.07
C ALA A 208 -18.34 -7.16 10.94
N ALA A 209 -17.59 -6.07 11.12
CA ALA A 209 -16.64 -5.59 10.12
C ALA A 209 -15.55 -6.63 9.81
N TRP A 210 -15.02 -7.31 10.83
CA TRP A 210 -14.06 -8.40 10.63
C TRP A 210 -14.67 -9.63 9.96
N MET A 211 -15.92 -9.97 10.28
CA MET A 211 -16.66 -11.07 9.64
C MET A 211 -16.84 -10.82 8.15
N ASP A 212 -17.25 -9.61 7.77
CA ASP A 212 -17.45 -9.23 6.37
C ASP A 212 -16.11 -9.25 5.62
N PHE A 213 -15.06 -8.68 6.19
CA PHE A 213 -13.71 -8.68 5.62
C PHE A 213 -13.16 -10.10 5.41
N PHE A 214 -13.25 -10.98 6.40
CA PHE A 214 -12.81 -12.36 6.26
C PHE A 214 -13.69 -13.17 5.30
N SER A 215 -14.99 -12.88 5.24
CA SER A 215 -15.89 -13.51 4.26
C SER A 215 -15.46 -13.17 2.83
N GLU A 216 -15.10 -11.91 2.56
CA GLU A 216 -14.57 -11.50 1.26
C GLU A 216 -13.24 -12.19 0.93
N LEU A 217 -12.30 -12.27 1.88
CA LEU A 217 -11.05 -12.98 1.68
C LEU A 217 -11.27 -14.47 1.37
N LYS A 218 -12.24 -15.12 2.03
CA LYS A 218 -12.62 -16.51 1.75
C LYS A 218 -13.22 -16.69 0.37
N GLN A 219 -14.10 -15.77 -0.08
CA GLN A 219 -14.65 -15.78 -1.44
C GLN A 219 -13.56 -15.65 -2.50
N ARG A 220 -12.49 -14.93 -2.20
CA ARG A 220 -11.32 -14.79 -3.06
C ARG A 220 -10.35 -15.97 -3.01
N GLY A 221 -10.57 -16.92 -2.12
CA GLY A 221 -9.79 -18.14 -2.03
C GLY A 221 -8.95 -18.32 -0.76
N LEU A 222 -9.06 -17.46 0.24
CA LEU A 222 -8.35 -17.66 1.51
C LEU A 222 -8.98 -18.84 2.27
N THR A 223 -8.34 -19.99 2.19
CA THR A 223 -8.76 -21.23 2.85
C THR A 223 -7.60 -21.86 3.59
N ASN A 224 -7.90 -22.76 4.53
CA ASN A 224 -6.90 -23.58 5.22
C ASN A 224 -5.75 -22.78 5.86
N VAL A 225 -6.12 -21.75 6.63
CA VAL A 225 -5.16 -21.01 7.46
C VAL A 225 -4.89 -21.81 8.73
N ASP A 226 -3.62 -22.11 8.99
CA ASP A 226 -3.25 -22.94 10.16
C ASP A 226 -3.14 -22.07 11.42
N MET A 227 -2.63 -20.85 11.30
CA MET A 227 -2.53 -19.93 12.44
C MET A 227 -2.75 -18.46 12.06
N PHE A 228 -3.55 -17.77 12.85
CA PHE A 228 -3.65 -16.32 12.86
C PHE A 228 -2.79 -15.72 13.98
N VAL A 229 -2.15 -14.59 13.68
CA VAL A 229 -1.42 -13.77 14.65
C VAL A 229 -2.05 -12.38 14.67
N SER A 230 -2.57 -11.96 15.82
CA SER A 230 -3.19 -10.65 15.96
C SER A 230 -3.08 -10.09 17.39
N ASP A 231 -3.56 -8.88 17.60
CA ASP A 231 -3.86 -8.40 18.92
C ASP A 231 -5.09 -9.12 19.54
N ALA A 232 -5.40 -8.82 20.79
CA ALA A 232 -6.53 -9.45 21.49
C ALA A 232 -7.82 -8.63 21.41
N HIS A 233 -8.05 -7.91 20.30
CA HIS A 233 -9.33 -7.24 20.10
C HIS A 233 -10.45 -8.28 20.00
N CYS A 234 -11.49 -8.15 20.82
CA CYS A 234 -12.54 -9.17 20.93
C CYS A 234 -13.24 -9.42 19.59
N GLY A 235 -13.57 -8.37 18.84
CA GLY A 235 -14.23 -8.49 17.53
C GLY A 235 -13.39 -9.27 16.52
N LEU A 236 -12.07 -9.06 16.49
CA LEU A 236 -11.15 -9.76 15.60
C LEU A 236 -11.01 -11.24 15.99
N LYS A 237 -10.77 -11.52 17.27
CA LYS A 237 -10.66 -12.89 17.78
C LYS A 237 -11.94 -13.70 17.52
N ASP A 238 -13.11 -13.11 17.81
CA ASP A 238 -14.40 -13.75 17.56
C ASP A 238 -14.67 -14.03 16.09
N ALA A 239 -14.24 -13.12 15.20
CA ALA A 239 -14.38 -13.30 13.76
C ALA A 239 -13.47 -14.43 13.25
N ILE A 240 -12.21 -14.48 13.71
CA ILE A 240 -11.27 -15.57 13.36
C ILE A 240 -11.86 -16.92 13.78
N THR A 241 -12.25 -17.07 15.04
CA THR A 241 -12.81 -18.33 15.56
C THR A 241 -14.08 -18.75 14.84
N THR A 242 -14.90 -17.79 14.42
CA THR A 242 -16.16 -18.10 13.70
C THR A 242 -15.90 -18.47 12.23
N GLN A 243 -15.03 -17.76 11.54
CA GLN A 243 -14.80 -17.91 10.11
C GLN A 243 -13.79 -19.02 9.77
N PHE A 244 -12.81 -19.27 10.64
CA PHE A 244 -11.70 -20.20 10.41
C PHE A 244 -11.65 -21.24 11.52
N GLN A 245 -12.67 -22.09 11.56
CA GLN A 245 -12.73 -23.20 12.52
C GLN A 245 -11.55 -24.14 12.31
N GLY A 246 -10.84 -24.47 13.38
CA GLY A 246 -9.63 -25.31 13.34
C GLY A 246 -8.32 -24.54 13.20
N SER A 247 -8.34 -23.24 12.85
CA SER A 247 -7.13 -22.43 12.87
C SER A 247 -6.70 -22.09 14.29
N LEU A 248 -5.41 -22.13 14.54
CA LEU A 248 -4.83 -21.64 15.80
C LEU A 248 -4.87 -20.13 15.83
N TRP A 249 -4.96 -19.57 17.03
CA TRP A 249 -4.88 -18.13 17.21
C TRP A 249 -3.79 -17.80 18.23
N GLN A 250 -2.74 -17.11 17.77
CA GLN A 250 -1.62 -16.61 18.56
C GLN A 250 -1.86 -15.15 18.92
N ARG A 251 -1.97 -14.84 20.19
CA ARG A 251 -1.98 -13.45 20.67
C ARG A 251 -0.60 -12.82 20.49
N CYS A 252 -0.56 -11.62 19.91
CA CYS A 252 0.68 -10.88 19.72
C CYS A 252 1.35 -10.55 21.07
N GLN A 253 2.54 -11.12 21.31
CA GLN A 253 3.29 -10.92 22.54
C GLN A 253 3.75 -9.47 22.73
N PHE A 254 3.98 -8.74 21.62
CA PHE A 254 4.34 -7.32 21.66
C PHE A 254 3.18 -6.44 22.16
N HIS A 255 1.98 -6.62 21.60
CA HIS A 255 0.79 -5.90 22.07
C HIS A 255 0.47 -6.24 23.53
N PHE A 256 0.56 -7.50 23.90
CA PHE A 256 0.39 -7.90 25.30
C PHE A 256 1.37 -7.20 26.24
N SER A 257 2.67 -7.15 25.87
CA SER A 257 3.68 -6.44 26.66
C SER A 257 3.34 -4.94 26.79
N ASN A 258 2.91 -4.31 25.72
CA ASN A 258 2.46 -2.91 25.74
C ASN A 258 1.23 -2.70 26.62
N ASP A 259 0.27 -3.61 26.58
CA ASP A 259 -0.93 -3.58 27.43
C ASP A 259 -0.58 -3.69 28.91
N CYS A 260 0.41 -4.53 29.25
CA CYS A 260 0.89 -4.67 30.61
C CYS A 260 1.66 -3.43 31.10
N THR A 261 2.53 -2.90 30.25
CA THR A 261 3.36 -1.75 30.62
C THR A 261 2.59 -0.44 30.64
N SER A 262 1.53 -0.31 29.81
CA SER A 262 0.72 0.92 29.75
C SER A 262 0.02 1.26 31.05
N ILE A 263 -0.32 0.27 31.87
CA ILE A 263 -1.00 0.44 33.16
C ILE A 263 -0.04 0.73 34.31
N LEU A 264 1.27 0.75 34.06
CA LEU A 264 2.31 0.91 35.06
C LEU A 264 2.90 2.33 35.08
N ALA A 265 3.49 2.71 36.20
CA ALA A 265 4.29 3.92 36.30
C ALA A 265 5.51 3.83 35.38
N LEU A 266 5.99 4.96 34.87
CA LEU A 266 7.11 5.01 33.90
C LEU A 266 8.38 4.29 34.39
N LYS A 267 8.68 4.38 35.67
CA LYS A 267 9.88 3.75 36.30
C LYS A 267 9.84 2.22 36.19
N ASP A 268 8.65 1.59 36.25
CA ASP A 268 8.50 0.15 36.36
C ASP A 268 8.36 -0.51 34.96
N ARG A 269 8.00 0.27 33.94
CA ARG A 269 7.73 -0.24 32.58
C ARG A 269 8.87 -1.03 31.98
N LYS A 270 10.10 -0.53 32.12
CA LYS A 270 11.29 -1.15 31.52
C LYS A 270 11.60 -2.50 32.16
N GLU A 271 11.46 -2.59 33.46
CA GLU A 271 11.70 -3.83 34.21
C GLU A 271 10.67 -4.89 33.79
N VAL A 272 9.38 -4.56 33.88
CA VAL A 272 8.31 -5.49 33.52
C VAL A 272 8.41 -5.92 32.05
N ALA A 273 8.71 -4.99 31.13
CA ALA A 273 8.91 -5.34 29.71
C ALA A 273 10.07 -6.31 29.50
N ASN A 274 11.19 -6.15 30.22
CA ASN A 274 12.33 -7.04 30.09
C ASN A 274 12.01 -8.44 30.65
N ARG A 275 11.34 -8.52 31.78
CA ARG A 275 10.98 -9.82 32.39
C ARG A 275 9.91 -10.56 31.56
N LEU A 276 8.93 -9.84 30.93
CA LEU A 276 8.02 -10.44 29.96
C LEU A 276 8.75 -10.91 28.70
N LYS A 277 9.75 -10.16 28.23
CA LYS A 277 10.58 -10.58 27.10
C LYS A 277 11.38 -11.86 27.42
N ASP A 278 11.87 -11.99 28.64
CA ASP A 278 12.58 -13.21 29.10
C ASP A 278 11.62 -14.40 29.15
N LEU A 279 10.40 -14.21 29.64
CA LEU A 279 9.34 -15.21 29.56
C LEU A 279 9.10 -15.68 28.12
N PHE A 280 8.89 -14.74 27.20
CA PHE A 280 8.62 -15.03 25.78
C PHE A 280 9.81 -15.64 25.02
N ASN A 281 11.02 -15.54 25.56
CA ASN A 281 12.22 -16.16 25.02
C ASN A 281 12.53 -17.51 25.67
N ALA A 282 11.62 -18.11 26.42
CA ALA A 282 11.83 -19.44 26.97
C ALA A 282 12.05 -20.46 25.81
N PRO A 283 13.04 -21.36 25.88
CA PRO A 283 13.29 -22.36 24.85
C PRO A 283 12.15 -23.37 24.69
N THR A 284 11.53 -23.78 25.81
CA THR A 284 10.47 -24.77 25.84
C THR A 284 9.21 -24.21 26.52
N TYR A 285 8.08 -24.87 26.27
CA TYR A 285 6.81 -24.53 26.94
C TYR A 285 6.92 -24.67 28.47
N ASP A 286 7.54 -25.76 28.97
CA ASP A 286 7.70 -26.01 30.41
C ASP A 286 8.50 -24.90 31.07
N GLN A 287 9.59 -24.46 30.44
CA GLN A 287 10.37 -23.30 30.93
C GLN A 287 9.57 -21.99 30.87
N ALA A 288 8.68 -21.83 29.90
CA ALA A 288 7.77 -20.68 29.87
C ALA A 288 6.80 -20.73 31.07
N VAL A 289 6.27 -21.91 31.41
CA VAL A 289 5.43 -22.12 32.61
C VAL A 289 6.19 -21.77 33.87
N GLU A 290 7.42 -22.31 34.07
CA GLU A 290 8.24 -22.00 35.21
C GLU A 290 8.51 -20.50 35.36
N ARG A 291 8.86 -19.82 34.27
CA ARG A 291 9.10 -18.38 34.27
C ARG A 291 7.83 -17.59 34.60
N ARG A 292 6.65 -18.00 34.04
CA ARG A 292 5.37 -17.43 34.43
C ARG A 292 5.12 -17.56 35.94
N ASP A 293 5.28 -18.73 36.49
CA ASP A 293 5.01 -18.99 37.91
C ASP A 293 5.93 -18.17 38.81
N GLN A 294 7.18 -18.00 38.41
CA GLN A 294 8.11 -17.11 39.11
C GLN A 294 7.66 -15.63 39.00
N LEU A 295 7.23 -15.16 37.82
CA LEU A 295 6.71 -13.79 37.65
C LEU A 295 5.45 -13.55 38.49
N VAL A 296 4.55 -14.51 38.54
CA VAL A 296 3.32 -14.42 39.34
C VAL A 296 3.69 -14.26 40.84
N LYS A 297 4.63 -15.07 41.37
CA LYS A 297 5.10 -14.95 42.76
C LYS A 297 5.72 -13.59 43.02
N ASP A 298 6.62 -13.13 42.17
CA ASP A 298 7.35 -11.87 42.35
C ASP A 298 6.43 -10.64 42.26
N TRP A 299 5.42 -10.69 41.38
CA TRP A 299 4.56 -9.53 41.05
C TRP A 299 3.19 -9.54 41.73
N GLN A 300 2.83 -10.59 42.45
CA GLN A 300 1.52 -10.74 43.07
C GLN A 300 1.14 -9.55 43.97
N THR A 301 2.12 -8.98 44.69
CA THR A 301 1.92 -7.83 45.58
C THR A 301 2.13 -6.50 44.85
N GLU A 302 3.14 -6.41 44.00
CA GLU A 302 3.58 -5.15 43.38
C GLU A 302 2.76 -4.80 42.12
N PHE A 303 2.49 -5.81 41.26
CA PHE A 303 1.78 -5.62 39.97
C PHE A 303 0.60 -6.58 39.79
N PRO A 304 -0.39 -6.63 40.70
CA PRO A 304 -1.47 -7.62 40.67
C PRO A 304 -2.31 -7.55 39.39
N LYS A 305 -2.44 -6.37 38.78
CA LYS A 305 -3.16 -6.21 37.50
C LYS A 305 -2.39 -6.86 36.33
N VAL A 306 -1.06 -6.83 36.33
CA VAL A 306 -0.23 -7.49 35.32
C VAL A 306 -0.31 -9.00 35.49
N VAL A 307 -0.21 -9.49 36.74
CA VAL A 307 -0.37 -10.92 37.07
C VAL A 307 -1.70 -11.45 36.53
N LYS A 308 -2.82 -10.79 36.84
CA LYS A 308 -4.14 -11.21 36.36
C LYS A 308 -4.24 -11.23 34.83
N LYS A 309 -3.64 -10.24 34.15
CA LYS A 309 -3.58 -10.24 32.68
C LYS A 309 -2.76 -11.42 32.16
N LEU A 310 -1.61 -11.69 32.78
CA LEU A 310 -0.70 -12.78 32.37
C LEU A 310 -1.37 -14.15 32.54
N GLU A 311 -1.96 -14.43 33.69
CA GLU A 311 -2.68 -15.69 33.94
C GLU A 311 -3.83 -15.91 32.96
N ASN A 312 -4.65 -14.90 32.72
CA ASN A 312 -5.79 -14.99 31.81
C ASN A 312 -5.42 -15.15 30.33
N SER A 313 -4.18 -14.82 29.95
CA SER A 313 -3.76 -14.77 28.53
C SER A 313 -2.62 -15.71 28.20
N PHE A 314 -2.10 -16.44 29.20
CA PHE A 314 -0.89 -17.23 29.03
C PHE A 314 -1.01 -18.25 27.92
N ASP A 315 -2.08 -19.01 27.86
CA ASP A 315 -2.31 -20.04 26.85
C ASP A 315 -2.35 -19.43 25.44
N GLU A 316 -3.02 -18.28 25.27
CA GLU A 316 -3.11 -17.55 24.00
C GLU A 316 -1.75 -17.01 23.54
N LEU A 317 -0.86 -16.69 24.48
CA LEU A 317 0.48 -16.18 24.21
C LEU A 317 1.47 -17.32 23.89
N MET A 318 1.17 -18.55 24.29
CA MET A 318 2.05 -19.71 24.18
C MET A 318 1.66 -20.68 23.05
N VAL A 319 0.61 -20.39 22.27
CA VAL A 319 0.22 -21.17 21.09
C VAL A 319 1.40 -21.40 20.14
N ILE A 320 2.30 -20.44 20.06
CA ILE A 320 3.51 -20.48 19.23
C ILE A 320 4.40 -21.69 19.51
N TYR A 321 4.35 -22.30 20.71
CA TYR A 321 5.13 -23.48 21.03
C TYR A 321 4.66 -24.76 20.31
N GLN A 322 3.49 -24.74 19.68
CA GLN A 322 3.03 -25.79 18.80
C GLN A 322 3.77 -25.80 17.45
N LEU A 323 4.56 -24.74 17.17
CA LEU A 323 5.36 -24.64 15.96
C LEU A 323 6.84 -24.95 16.22
N PRO A 324 7.62 -25.38 15.21
CA PRO A 324 9.06 -25.49 15.26
C PRO A 324 9.73 -24.19 15.72
N GLU A 325 10.84 -24.33 16.42
CA GLU A 325 11.56 -23.21 17.03
C GLU A 325 11.93 -22.15 16.00
N GLU A 326 12.35 -22.56 14.81
CA GLU A 326 12.80 -21.68 13.72
C GLU A 326 11.70 -20.69 13.25
N LEU A 327 10.43 -21.07 13.39
CA LEU A 327 9.28 -20.25 12.99
C LEU A 327 8.82 -19.32 14.11
N ARG A 328 9.02 -19.72 15.39
CA ARG A 328 8.44 -19.04 16.58
C ARG A 328 8.81 -17.57 16.64
N LYS A 329 10.07 -17.21 16.40
CA LYS A 329 10.58 -15.84 16.52
C LYS A 329 9.81 -14.85 15.64
N ARG A 330 9.35 -15.28 14.48
CA ARG A 330 8.64 -14.42 13.50
C ARG A 330 7.14 -14.39 13.74
N LEU A 331 6.57 -15.49 14.19
CA LEU A 331 5.12 -15.68 14.32
C LEU A 331 4.55 -15.30 15.69
N ARG A 332 5.39 -15.06 16.70
CA ARG A 332 4.93 -14.67 18.04
C ARG A 332 4.51 -13.19 18.17
N THR A 333 4.80 -12.37 17.17
CA THR A 333 4.50 -10.94 17.19
C THR A 333 4.00 -10.46 15.83
N ASN A 334 3.20 -9.42 15.84
CA ASN A 334 2.66 -8.74 14.65
C ASN A 334 3.67 -7.76 14.01
N ASN A 335 4.98 -7.95 14.25
CA ASN A 335 6.04 -7.01 13.83
C ASN A 335 6.04 -6.73 12.31
N THR A 336 5.53 -7.66 11.51
CA THR A 336 5.35 -7.48 10.07
C THR A 336 4.38 -6.36 9.77
N ILE A 337 3.20 -6.39 10.40
CA ILE A 337 2.18 -5.34 10.24
C ILE A 337 2.62 -4.05 10.93
N GLU A 338 3.28 -4.14 12.09
CA GLU A 338 3.75 -2.97 12.83
C GLU A 338 4.62 -2.02 11.99
N ARG A 339 5.51 -2.57 11.16
CA ARG A 339 6.33 -1.76 10.25
C ARG A 339 5.49 -1.09 9.17
N VAL A 340 4.52 -1.79 8.62
CA VAL A 340 3.56 -1.23 7.67
C VAL A 340 2.72 -0.15 8.34
N ASN A 341 2.25 -0.40 9.56
CA ASN A 341 1.48 0.55 10.36
C ASN A 341 2.27 1.83 10.64
N GLN A 342 3.58 1.75 10.88
CA GLN A 342 4.42 2.93 11.04
C GLN A 342 4.45 3.80 9.78
N GLU A 343 4.55 3.17 8.60
CA GLU A 343 4.52 3.88 7.32
C GLU A 343 3.13 4.46 7.03
N ILE A 344 2.07 3.73 7.33
CA ILE A 344 0.69 4.20 7.26
C ILE A 344 0.49 5.41 8.18
N ARG A 345 0.87 5.31 9.45
CA ARG A 345 0.75 6.41 10.42
C ARG A 345 1.59 7.62 10.05
N ARG A 346 2.72 7.45 9.35
CA ARG A 346 3.53 8.56 8.84
C ARG A 346 2.74 9.43 7.85
N ARG A 347 1.95 8.81 6.97
CA ARG A 347 1.09 9.52 6.00
C ARG A 347 -0.15 10.11 6.67
N ASP A 348 -0.75 9.38 7.59
CA ASP A 348 -1.90 9.83 8.38
C ASP A 348 -1.59 11.14 9.13
N ARG A 349 -0.42 11.26 9.75
CA ARG A 349 0.01 12.49 10.43
C ARG A 349 0.06 13.72 9.53
N VAL A 350 0.28 13.54 8.23
CA VAL A 350 0.30 14.64 7.24
C VAL A 350 -1.12 15.06 6.87
N ILE A 351 -2.04 14.10 6.73
CA ILE A 351 -3.41 14.34 6.27
C ILE A 351 -4.34 14.66 7.43
N ARG A 352 -4.22 13.94 8.54
CA ARG A 352 -4.97 14.04 9.81
C ARG A 352 -6.45 13.67 9.70
N ILE A 353 -7.18 14.19 8.72
CA ILE A 353 -8.60 13.90 8.48
C ILE A 353 -8.78 13.68 6.99
N PHE A 354 -9.23 12.52 6.61
CA PHE A 354 -9.52 12.16 5.23
C PHE A 354 -10.89 12.68 4.78
N PRO A 355 -11.03 13.12 3.52
CA PRO A 355 -12.32 13.65 3.04
C PRO A 355 -13.41 12.57 2.91
N ASN A 356 -13.05 11.31 2.71
CA ASN A 356 -13.94 10.15 2.64
C ASN A 356 -13.15 8.84 2.73
N ASP A 357 -13.86 7.72 2.87
CA ASP A 357 -13.29 6.36 2.98
C ASP A 357 -12.47 5.98 1.73
N LEU A 358 -12.94 6.31 0.53
CA LEU A 358 -12.20 6.05 -0.71
C LEU A 358 -10.82 6.71 -0.74
N SER A 359 -10.70 7.90 -0.14
CA SER A 359 -9.40 8.58 -0.02
C SER A 359 -8.42 7.84 0.89
N VAL A 360 -8.91 7.18 1.95
CA VAL A 360 -8.09 6.31 2.80
C VAL A 360 -7.68 5.08 2.01
N LEU A 361 -8.63 4.36 1.41
CA LEU A 361 -8.37 3.15 0.61
C LEU A 361 -7.37 3.43 -0.51
N ARG A 362 -7.54 4.53 -1.23
CA ARG A 362 -6.63 4.95 -2.31
C ARG A 362 -5.19 5.10 -1.82
N LEU A 363 -4.98 5.92 -0.80
CA LEU A 363 -3.62 6.23 -0.35
C LEU A 363 -2.98 5.04 0.37
N MET A 364 -3.71 4.43 1.28
CA MET A 364 -3.20 3.30 2.06
C MET A 364 -3.11 2.03 1.22
N GLY A 365 -4.06 1.84 0.30
CA GLY A 365 -4.03 0.76 -0.68
C GLY A 365 -2.83 0.86 -1.62
N ALA A 366 -2.54 2.04 -2.19
CA ALA A 366 -1.36 2.25 -3.02
C ALA A 366 -0.07 1.92 -2.24
N LEU A 367 0.03 2.34 -0.97
CA LEU A 367 1.17 2.01 -0.11
C LEU A 367 1.28 0.50 0.15
N LEU A 368 0.15 -0.17 0.41
CA LEU A 368 0.12 -1.61 0.66
C LEU A 368 0.51 -2.40 -0.60
N ILE A 369 0.09 -1.95 -1.78
CA ILE A 369 0.48 -2.53 -3.08
C ILE A 369 1.99 -2.38 -3.29
N GLU A 370 2.54 -1.17 -3.12
CA GLU A 370 3.98 -0.93 -3.22
C GLU A 370 4.78 -1.81 -2.23
N GLN A 371 4.27 -1.95 -1.01
CA GLN A 371 4.88 -2.82 -0.01
C GLN A 371 4.81 -4.29 -0.39
N ASN A 372 3.71 -4.72 -1.00
CA ASN A 372 3.53 -6.07 -1.51
C ASN A 372 4.54 -6.40 -2.63
N GLU A 373 4.76 -5.49 -3.56
CA GLU A 373 5.78 -5.62 -4.61
C GLU A 373 7.20 -5.71 -4.03
N LYS A 374 7.52 -4.86 -3.05
CA LYS A 374 8.81 -4.94 -2.33
C LYS A 374 9.02 -6.29 -1.65
N TRP A 375 7.96 -6.89 -1.09
CA TRP A 375 8.05 -8.19 -0.46
C TRP A 375 8.18 -9.33 -1.48
N ALA A 376 7.47 -9.24 -2.60
CA ALA A 376 7.57 -10.21 -3.69
C ALA A 376 8.98 -10.28 -4.30
N ALA A 377 9.64 -9.12 -4.45
CA ALA A 377 11.01 -9.03 -4.94
C ALA A 377 12.08 -9.25 -3.84
N GLY A 378 11.67 -9.23 -2.58
CA GLY A 378 12.57 -9.25 -1.42
C GLY A 378 12.96 -10.65 -0.94
N PRO A 379 13.75 -10.74 0.14
CA PRO A 379 14.11 -12.01 0.77
C PRO A 379 12.90 -12.68 1.41
N ARG A 380 12.97 -14.01 1.52
CA ARG A 380 11.99 -14.81 2.26
C ARG A 380 11.91 -14.36 3.71
N TYR A 381 10.70 -14.27 4.24
CA TYR A 381 10.46 -13.89 5.63
C TYR A 381 10.54 -15.09 6.58
N LEU A 382 10.00 -16.24 6.16
CA LEU A 382 10.06 -17.52 6.87
C LEU A 382 10.74 -18.58 6.02
N ASN A 383 11.39 -19.53 6.68
CA ASN A 383 11.83 -20.76 6.04
C ASN A 383 10.71 -21.80 6.17
N MET A 384 9.92 -21.97 5.11
CA MET A 384 8.78 -22.89 5.08
C MET A 384 9.17 -24.36 4.88
N THR A 385 10.44 -24.68 4.62
CA THR A 385 10.89 -26.08 4.44
C THR A 385 10.66 -26.91 5.69
N VAL A 386 10.89 -26.33 6.86
CA VAL A 386 10.65 -26.99 8.14
C VAL A 386 9.16 -27.25 8.34
N TYR A 387 8.31 -26.29 7.98
CA TYR A 387 6.86 -26.42 8.05
C TYR A 387 6.31 -27.49 7.11
N HIS A 388 6.75 -27.50 5.85
CA HIS A 388 6.36 -28.52 4.87
C HIS A 388 6.89 -29.93 5.19
N GLY A 389 7.96 -30.04 5.97
CA GLY A 389 8.42 -31.33 6.50
C GLY A 389 7.38 -31.94 7.44
N ILE A 390 6.79 -31.16 8.32
CA ILE A 390 5.73 -31.60 9.24
C ILE A 390 4.47 -32.01 8.49
N GLU A 391 4.03 -31.22 7.49
CA GLU A 391 2.85 -31.59 6.67
C GLU A 391 3.01 -32.91 5.92
N LYS A 392 4.22 -33.31 5.58
CA LYS A 392 4.49 -34.61 4.92
C LYS A 392 4.46 -35.78 5.89
N ASP A 393 4.93 -35.58 7.12
CA ASP A 393 4.92 -36.60 8.15
C ASP A 393 3.50 -36.84 8.69
N ASP A 394 2.63 -35.82 8.76
CA ASP A 394 1.22 -35.94 9.16
C ASP A 394 0.32 -36.60 8.09
N ASN A 395 0.73 -36.61 6.82
CA ASN A 395 -0.01 -37.30 5.75
C ASN A 395 0.23 -38.81 5.69
N SER A 396 1.10 -39.35 6.53
CA SER A 396 1.24 -40.79 6.82
C SER A 396 0.40 -41.14 8.05
N GLU A 397 -0.89 -41.47 7.79
CA GLU A 397 -1.89 -41.97 8.75
C GLU A 397 -2.48 -40.95 9.74
N GLU A 398 -3.72 -40.57 9.45
CA GLU A 398 -4.70 -39.77 10.18
C GLU A 398 -4.70 -38.25 9.89
N ALA A 399 -5.70 -37.88 9.06
CA ALA A 399 -6.04 -36.51 8.69
C ALA A 399 -6.33 -35.59 9.89
N GLY A 400 -5.70 -34.43 9.88
CA GLY A 400 -6.26 -33.18 10.38
C GLY A 400 -6.32 -33.00 11.88
N MET A 401 -5.21 -32.62 12.46
CA MET A 401 -5.07 -31.72 13.60
C MET A 401 -3.58 -31.72 13.99
N LEU A 402 -2.98 -30.55 14.10
CA LEU A 402 -1.75 -30.40 14.88
C LEU A 402 -2.03 -30.99 16.27
N LYS A 403 -1.57 -32.23 16.51
CA LYS A 403 -1.77 -32.87 17.81
C LYS A 403 -1.09 -32.02 18.85
N LEU A 404 -1.89 -31.50 19.79
CA LEU A 404 -1.42 -30.96 21.05
C LEU A 404 -0.35 -31.89 21.62
N VAL A 405 0.89 -31.47 21.58
CA VAL A 405 1.96 -32.13 22.34
C VAL A 405 1.57 -31.95 23.81
N LYS A 406 1.16 -33.06 24.44
CA LYS A 406 0.88 -33.13 25.87
C LYS A 406 2.15 -32.91 26.66
#